data_2624134fff3fe3d17525cf5090adfb83
#
_entry.id   2624134fff3fe3d17525cf5090adfb83
#
_cell.length_a   1.000
_cell.length_b   1.000
_cell.length_c   1.000
_cell.angle_alpha   90.00
_cell.angle_beta   90.00
_cell.angle_gamma   90.00
#
_symmetry.space_group_name_H-M   'P 1'
#
loop_
_entity.id
_entity.type
_entity.pdbx_description
1 polymer ?
#
loop_
_entity_poly.entity_id
_entity_poly.type
_entity_poly.pdbx_seq_one_letter_code
_entity_poly.pdbx_strand_id
1 'polypeptide(L)'
;MIFLITADEILLYLSLKYEGDWDKIYEAIKLKKDFSEQEFLLLKNKHKSNYITILNDNYPTALKDCFKPPFVLFYYGNINLLKAKKKITIVGSRNCSQYGELCVLNITKELVHNGYVVVSGMAKGLDSFAHQIALDNGGQTIAVLGTGIDLCYPKQNLAMYNKIKESGLIISEYPTDTTIIKENFPKRNRILASICDGVFVPEFKVNSGTGITVSMALNLGKPIFCTPHPIDNGTANNSLIKDGAILVENANDIIFEIENKN
;
A
#
# COMPACT_ATOMS: atom_id res chain seq x y z
N MET A 1 -3.96 -12.68 -39.55
CA MET A 1 -3.53 -11.42 -38.90
C MET A 1 -2.59 -11.82 -37.76
N ILE A 2 -1.31 -11.55 -37.90
CA ILE A 2 -0.32 -11.88 -36.84
C ILE A 2 -0.59 -10.89 -35.71
N PHE A 3 -1.17 -11.34 -34.61
CA PHE A 3 -1.29 -10.51 -33.39
C PHE A 3 0.13 -10.29 -32.85
N LEU A 4 0.63 -9.08 -32.95
CA LEU A 4 1.87 -8.68 -32.30
C LEU A 4 1.55 -8.50 -30.80
N ILE A 5 1.84 -9.51 -29.99
CA ILE A 5 1.67 -9.47 -28.54
C ILE A 5 2.73 -8.57 -27.95
N THR A 6 2.33 -7.59 -27.17
CA THR A 6 3.26 -6.69 -26.48
C THR A 6 3.81 -7.31 -25.18
N ALA A 7 4.95 -6.80 -24.73
CA ALA A 7 5.51 -7.22 -23.44
C ALA A 7 4.56 -6.95 -22.26
N ASP A 8 3.79 -5.84 -22.31
CA ASP A 8 2.76 -5.52 -21.33
C ASP A 8 1.64 -6.57 -21.29
N GLU A 9 1.20 -7.05 -22.45
CA GLU A 9 0.17 -8.10 -22.53
C GLU A 9 0.68 -9.44 -22.00
N ILE A 10 1.95 -9.76 -22.21
CA ILE A 10 2.57 -10.95 -21.62
C ILE A 10 2.59 -10.84 -20.10
N LEU A 11 3.01 -9.69 -19.54
CA LEU A 11 3.00 -9.48 -18.10
C LEU A 11 1.58 -9.54 -17.51
N LEU A 12 0.61 -8.93 -18.19
CA LEU A 12 -0.80 -9.02 -17.78
C LEU A 12 -1.28 -10.49 -17.79
N TYR A 13 -1.04 -11.21 -18.88
CA TYR A 13 -1.41 -12.62 -18.99
C TYR A 13 -0.86 -13.47 -17.86
N LEU A 14 0.45 -13.34 -17.59
CA LEU A 14 1.10 -14.11 -16.54
C LEU A 14 0.56 -13.72 -15.15
N SER A 15 0.27 -12.43 -14.92
CA SER A 15 -0.30 -11.97 -13.65
C SER A 15 -1.72 -12.48 -13.45
N LEU A 16 -2.54 -12.52 -14.50
CA LEU A 16 -3.88 -13.11 -14.45
C LEU A 16 -3.83 -14.63 -14.24
N LYS A 17 -2.95 -15.33 -14.97
CA LYS A 17 -2.81 -16.79 -14.94
C LYS A 17 -2.29 -17.30 -13.58
N TYR A 18 -1.36 -16.58 -12.98
CA TYR A 18 -0.73 -16.95 -11.71
C TYR A 18 -1.26 -16.14 -10.52
N GLU A 19 -2.39 -15.45 -10.69
CA GLU A 19 -3.08 -14.71 -9.62
C GLU A 19 -2.17 -13.74 -8.85
N GLY A 20 -1.23 -13.08 -9.56
CA GLY A 20 -0.29 -12.15 -8.97
C GLY A 20 0.85 -12.80 -8.17
N ASP A 21 1.00 -14.11 -8.20
CA ASP A 21 2.12 -14.82 -7.54
C ASP A 21 3.45 -14.45 -8.21
N TRP A 22 4.23 -13.61 -7.55
CA TRP A 22 5.46 -13.05 -8.09
C TRP A 22 6.48 -14.12 -8.51
N ASP A 23 6.67 -15.17 -7.70
CA ASP A 23 7.66 -16.21 -7.96
C ASP A 23 7.28 -17.06 -9.18
N LYS A 24 6.00 -17.38 -9.33
CA LYS A 24 5.49 -18.11 -10.51
C LYS A 24 5.59 -17.27 -11.79
N ILE A 25 5.30 -15.96 -11.70
CA ILE A 25 5.42 -15.05 -12.85
C ILE A 25 6.88 -14.93 -13.25
N TYR A 26 7.77 -14.68 -12.29
CA TYR A 26 9.22 -14.58 -12.56
C TYR A 26 9.78 -15.85 -13.19
N GLU A 27 9.42 -17.02 -12.66
CA GLU A 27 9.83 -18.32 -13.23
C GLU A 27 9.30 -18.48 -14.66
N ALA A 28 8.04 -18.13 -14.92
CA ALA A 28 7.46 -18.22 -16.26
C ALA A 28 8.20 -17.32 -17.27
N ILE A 29 8.57 -16.10 -16.87
CA ILE A 29 9.37 -15.17 -17.70
C ILE A 29 10.76 -15.79 -17.95
N LYS A 30 11.43 -16.25 -16.90
CA LYS A 30 12.78 -16.85 -16.99
C LYS A 30 12.84 -18.06 -17.93
N LEU A 31 11.82 -18.91 -17.85
CA LEU A 31 11.70 -20.11 -18.67
C LEU A 31 11.06 -19.85 -20.04
N LYS A 32 10.70 -18.61 -20.36
CA LYS A 32 10.03 -18.22 -21.61
C LYS A 32 8.83 -19.12 -21.91
N LYS A 33 7.97 -19.36 -20.89
CA LYS A 33 6.78 -20.21 -21.04
C LYS A 33 5.86 -19.68 -22.14
N ASP A 34 5.25 -20.59 -22.87
CA ASP A 34 4.39 -20.26 -23.98
C ASP A 34 3.20 -19.37 -23.57
N PHE A 35 2.88 -18.41 -24.43
CA PHE A 35 1.70 -17.58 -24.35
C PHE A 35 0.55 -18.27 -25.07
N SER A 36 -0.59 -18.38 -24.40
CA SER A 36 -1.84 -18.86 -25.01
C SER A 36 -2.81 -17.70 -25.23
N GLU A 37 -3.03 -17.33 -26.49
CA GLU A 37 -3.94 -16.24 -26.84
C GLU A 37 -5.38 -16.54 -26.38
N GLN A 38 -5.84 -17.78 -26.54
CA GLN A 38 -7.18 -18.17 -26.12
C GLN A 38 -7.36 -18.04 -24.61
N GLU A 39 -6.39 -18.53 -23.83
CA GLU A 39 -6.41 -18.44 -22.37
C GLU A 39 -6.34 -16.97 -21.94
N PHE A 40 -5.49 -16.15 -22.56
CA PHE A 40 -5.38 -14.73 -22.28
C PHE A 40 -6.70 -13.99 -22.48
N LEU A 41 -7.36 -14.21 -23.61
CA LEU A 41 -8.65 -13.57 -23.90
C LEU A 41 -9.73 -13.96 -22.88
N LEU A 42 -9.76 -15.24 -22.46
CA LEU A 42 -10.67 -15.69 -21.41
C LEU A 42 -10.42 -15.01 -20.07
N LEU A 43 -9.15 -14.92 -19.65
CA LEU A 43 -8.74 -14.29 -18.40
C LEU A 43 -9.01 -12.77 -18.44
N LYS A 44 -8.62 -12.11 -19.53
CA LYS A 44 -8.81 -10.67 -19.74
C LYS A 44 -10.27 -10.27 -19.71
N ASN A 45 -11.17 -11.07 -20.31
CA ASN A 45 -12.61 -10.79 -20.33
C ASN A 45 -13.27 -10.89 -18.95
N LYS A 46 -12.71 -11.66 -18.02
CA LYS A 46 -13.19 -11.74 -16.64
C LYS A 46 -12.69 -10.57 -15.79
N HIS A 47 -11.55 -9.98 -16.17
CA HIS A 47 -10.91 -8.90 -15.42
C HIS A 47 -11.55 -7.55 -15.76
N LYS A 48 -11.90 -6.76 -14.72
CA LYS A 48 -12.66 -5.50 -14.89
C LYS A 48 -11.89 -4.25 -14.49
N SER A 49 -10.82 -4.39 -13.70
CA SER A 49 -10.07 -3.23 -13.23
C SER A 49 -9.11 -2.70 -14.31
N ASN A 50 -8.68 -1.46 -14.14
CA ASN A 50 -7.53 -0.95 -14.86
C ASN A 50 -6.23 -1.61 -14.35
N TYR A 51 -5.16 -1.51 -15.13
CA TYR A 51 -3.85 -2.01 -14.73
C TYR A 51 -2.73 -1.15 -15.32
N ILE A 52 -1.56 -1.20 -14.66
CA ILE A 52 -0.29 -0.76 -15.21
C ILE A 52 0.76 -1.85 -14.99
N THR A 53 1.70 -2.00 -15.90
CA THR A 53 2.80 -2.95 -15.76
C THR A 53 4.07 -2.23 -15.30
N ILE A 54 5.06 -2.97 -14.86
CA ILE A 54 6.39 -2.44 -14.50
C ILE A 54 7.10 -1.74 -15.68
N LEU A 55 6.67 -2.00 -16.91
CA LEU A 55 7.21 -1.41 -18.13
C LEU A 55 6.57 -0.04 -18.45
N ASN A 56 5.44 0.27 -17.84
CA ASN A 56 4.71 1.50 -18.11
C ASN A 56 5.41 2.72 -17.50
N ASP A 57 5.43 3.86 -18.20
CA ASP A 57 6.05 5.11 -17.74
C ASP A 57 5.38 5.70 -16.49
N ASN A 58 4.12 5.35 -16.24
CA ASN A 58 3.37 5.75 -15.05
C ASN A 58 3.64 4.84 -13.84
N TYR A 59 4.40 3.75 -14.00
CA TYR A 59 4.74 2.87 -12.89
C TYR A 59 5.71 3.60 -11.93
N PRO A 60 5.44 3.60 -10.61
CA PRO A 60 6.26 4.34 -9.65
C PRO A 60 7.71 3.87 -9.63
N THR A 61 8.67 4.80 -9.84
CA THR A 61 10.09 4.48 -9.80
C THR A 61 10.50 3.87 -8.46
N ALA A 62 10.03 4.47 -7.35
CA ALA A 62 10.28 3.96 -6.00
C ALA A 62 9.81 2.50 -5.78
N LEU A 63 8.84 2.04 -6.57
CA LEU A 63 8.36 0.67 -6.48
C LEU A 63 9.24 -0.31 -7.29
N LYS A 64 9.99 0.18 -8.29
CA LYS A 64 10.98 -0.64 -9.02
C LYS A 64 12.15 -1.05 -8.13
N ASP A 65 12.46 -0.23 -7.12
CA ASP A 65 13.57 -0.46 -6.19
C ASP A 65 13.20 -1.37 -5.01
N CYS A 66 11.93 -1.74 -4.86
CA CYS A 66 11.53 -2.63 -3.78
C CYS A 66 11.92 -4.09 -4.05
N PHE A 67 12.06 -4.86 -2.98
CA PHE A 67 12.23 -6.31 -3.10
C PHE A 67 11.03 -6.93 -3.83
N LYS A 68 11.28 -7.66 -4.92
CA LYS A 68 10.23 -8.27 -5.76
C LYS A 68 9.17 -7.24 -6.21
N PRO A 69 9.53 -6.25 -7.05
CA PRO A 69 8.58 -5.25 -7.52
C PRO A 69 7.41 -5.91 -8.26
N PRO A 70 6.14 -5.49 -8.02
CA PRO A 70 5.00 -6.05 -8.73
C PRO A 70 5.14 -5.94 -10.25
N PHE A 71 4.96 -7.02 -10.99
CA PHE A 71 4.97 -6.97 -12.46
C PHE A 71 3.79 -6.20 -13.03
N VAL A 72 2.65 -6.30 -12.35
CA VAL A 72 1.40 -5.60 -12.68
C VAL A 72 0.78 -5.04 -11.40
N LEU A 73 0.29 -3.82 -11.46
CA LEU A 73 -0.59 -3.22 -10.47
C LEU A 73 -1.98 -3.06 -11.08
N PHE A 74 -2.94 -3.73 -10.51
CA PHE A 74 -4.36 -3.53 -10.79
C PHE A 74 -4.88 -2.37 -9.97
N TYR A 75 -5.79 -1.55 -10.54
CA TYR A 75 -6.25 -0.36 -9.82
C TYR A 75 -7.67 0.08 -10.18
N TYR A 76 -8.26 0.81 -9.23
CA TYR A 76 -9.45 1.63 -9.39
C TYR A 76 -9.18 3.05 -8.88
N GLY A 77 -9.79 4.04 -9.51
CA GLY A 77 -9.65 5.44 -9.13
C GLY A 77 -8.51 6.17 -9.85
N ASN A 78 -7.95 7.18 -9.19
CA ASN A 78 -7.00 8.11 -9.80
C ASN A 78 -5.55 7.61 -9.68
N ILE A 79 -5.03 6.98 -10.73
CA ILE A 79 -3.65 6.45 -10.79
C ILE A 79 -2.58 7.55 -10.62
N ASN A 80 -2.89 8.81 -10.95
CA ASN A 80 -1.93 9.92 -10.80
C ASN A 80 -1.53 10.18 -9.35
N LEU A 81 -2.29 9.69 -8.37
CA LEU A 81 -1.92 9.77 -6.96
C LEU A 81 -0.60 9.04 -6.65
N LEU A 82 -0.21 8.05 -7.45
CA LEU A 82 1.10 7.41 -7.33
C LEU A 82 2.27 8.38 -7.59
N LYS A 83 2.04 9.45 -8.38
CA LYS A 83 3.02 10.50 -8.70
C LYS A 83 2.98 11.68 -7.72
N ALA A 84 2.09 11.69 -6.73
CA ALA A 84 2.05 12.74 -5.74
C ALA A 84 3.41 12.88 -5.06
N LYS A 85 3.85 14.12 -4.84
CA LYS A 85 5.17 14.44 -4.26
C LYS A 85 5.21 14.25 -2.73
N LYS A 86 4.05 14.27 -2.07
CA LYS A 86 3.91 14.15 -0.62
C LYS A 86 3.02 12.97 -0.30
N LYS A 87 3.60 11.87 0.13
CA LYS A 87 2.87 10.65 0.50
C LYS A 87 3.38 10.11 1.82
N ILE A 88 2.48 9.85 2.75
CA ILE A 88 2.78 9.25 4.03
C ILE A 88 2.06 7.92 4.19
N THR A 89 2.78 6.87 4.49
CA THR A 89 2.16 5.59 4.86
C THR A 89 1.83 5.61 6.35
N ILE A 90 0.58 5.34 6.68
CA ILE A 90 0.11 5.21 8.07
C ILE A 90 -0.28 3.77 8.31
N VAL A 91 0.39 3.11 9.25
CA VAL A 91 0.15 1.72 9.62
C VAL A 91 0.18 1.55 11.13
N GLY A 92 -0.67 0.66 11.65
CA GLY A 92 -0.72 0.49 13.08
C GLY A 92 -1.55 -0.70 13.56
N SER A 93 -1.89 -0.67 14.82
CA SER A 93 -2.61 -1.71 15.52
C SER A 93 -4.02 -1.95 14.94
N ARG A 94 -4.39 -3.23 14.77
CA ARG A 94 -5.76 -3.61 14.38
C ARG A 94 -6.75 -3.45 15.54
N ASN A 95 -6.25 -3.57 16.77
CA ASN A 95 -6.97 -3.31 18.03
C ASN A 95 -6.23 -2.18 18.73
N CYS A 96 -6.50 -0.95 18.29
CA CYS A 96 -5.88 0.27 18.78
C CYS A 96 -6.55 0.76 20.06
N SER A 97 -5.80 1.55 20.83
CA SER A 97 -6.32 2.31 21.96
C SER A 97 -6.99 3.62 21.47
N GLN A 98 -7.79 4.24 22.33
CA GLN A 98 -8.31 5.58 22.08
C GLN A 98 -7.19 6.61 21.86
N TYR A 99 -6.06 6.45 22.54
CA TYR A 99 -4.89 7.29 22.33
C TYR A 99 -4.30 7.14 20.92
N GLY A 100 -4.17 5.90 20.44
CA GLY A 100 -3.73 5.63 19.07
C GLY A 100 -4.66 6.24 18.02
N GLU A 101 -5.97 6.17 18.23
CA GLU A 101 -6.96 6.82 17.37
C GLU A 101 -6.83 8.35 17.41
N LEU A 102 -6.62 8.95 18.58
CA LEU A 102 -6.41 10.39 18.73
C LEU A 102 -5.13 10.85 18.02
N CYS A 103 -4.04 10.09 18.12
CA CYS A 103 -2.80 10.38 17.40
C CYS A 103 -3.02 10.38 15.88
N VAL A 104 -3.72 9.36 15.35
CA VAL A 104 -4.05 9.30 13.92
C VAL A 104 -4.93 10.48 13.53
N LEU A 105 -5.98 10.79 14.32
CA LEU A 105 -6.91 11.89 14.03
C LEU A 105 -6.16 13.22 13.86
N ASN A 106 -5.40 13.61 14.87
CA ASN A 106 -4.76 14.92 14.91
C ASN A 106 -3.69 15.04 13.82
N ILE A 107 -2.78 14.07 13.74
CA ILE A 107 -1.65 14.12 12.82
C ILE A 107 -2.10 13.96 11.36
N THR A 108 -3.00 13.01 11.08
CA THR A 108 -3.47 12.79 9.71
C THR A 108 -4.24 13.98 9.16
N LYS A 109 -5.09 14.60 9.98
CA LYS A 109 -5.84 15.80 9.59
C LYS A 109 -4.90 16.92 9.14
N GLU A 110 -3.86 17.20 9.93
CA GLU A 110 -2.89 18.25 9.60
C GLU A 110 -2.05 17.89 8.37
N LEU A 111 -1.62 16.63 8.23
CA LEU A 111 -0.91 16.16 7.03
C LEU A 111 -1.74 16.34 5.76
N VAL A 112 -3.03 16.01 5.83
CA VAL A 112 -3.98 16.22 4.72
C VAL A 112 -4.09 17.69 4.35
N HIS A 113 -4.23 18.59 5.33
CA HIS A 113 -4.28 20.04 5.10
C HIS A 113 -2.98 20.58 4.48
N ASN A 114 -1.84 19.90 4.69
CA ASN A 114 -0.55 20.21 4.08
C ASN A 114 -0.32 19.48 2.74
N GLY A 115 -1.37 18.88 2.18
CA GLY A 115 -1.35 18.27 0.84
C GLY A 115 -0.72 16.87 0.78
N TYR A 116 -0.56 16.18 1.91
CA TYR A 116 -0.10 14.80 1.93
C TYR A 116 -1.20 13.84 1.50
N VAL A 117 -0.85 12.91 0.62
CA VAL A 117 -1.67 11.74 0.29
C VAL A 117 -1.43 10.66 1.33
N VAL A 118 -2.49 10.20 1.97
CA VAL A 118 -2.42 9.11 2.94
C VAL A 118 -2.37 7.78 2.23
N VAL A 119 -1.38 6.95 2.55
CA VAL A 119 -1.25 5.57 2.05
C VAL A 119 -1.50 4.62 3.20
N SER A 120 -2.35 3.61 3.02
CA SER A 120 -2.55 2.60 4.05
C SER A 120 -3.06 1.27 3.48
N GLY A 121 -3.19 0.27 4.35
CA GLY A 121 -3.43 -1.13 3.97
C GLY A 121 -4.89 -1.58 4.05
N MET A 122 -5.85 -0.70 4.30
CA MET A 122 -7.26 -1.06 4.46
C MET A 122 -7.53 -2.08 5.59
N ALA A 123 -6.57 -2.36 6.48
CA ALA A 123 -6.79 -3.26 7.60
C ALA A 123 -7.75 -2.65 8.63
N LYS A 124 -8.32 -3.50 9.51
CA LYS A 124 -9.09 -3.02 10.66
C LYS A 124 -8.19 -2.14 11.56
N GLY A 125 -8.76 -1.17 12.27
CA GLY A 125 -8.08 -0.30 13.22
C GLY A 125 -7.44 0.90 12.55
N LEU A 126 -6.18 1.23 12.88
CA LEU A 126 -5.55 2.49 12.51
C LEU A 126 -5.41 2.70 10.99
N ASP A 127 -5.24 1.63 10.21
CA ASP A 127 -5.21 1.72 8.75
C ASP A 127 -6.53 2.30 8.19
N SER A 128 -7.66 1.69 8.58
CA SER A 128 -8.98 2.15 8.13
C SER A 128 -9.33 3.52 8.69
N PHE A 129 -8.90 3.80 9.91
CA PHE A 129 -9.13 5.10 10.54
C PHE A 129 -8.35 6.22 9.81
N ALA A 130 -7.11 5.97 9.42
CA ALA A 130 -6.31 6.91 8.61
C ALA A 130 -6.98 7.24 7.25
N HIS A 131 -7.51 6.23 6.55
CA HIS A 131 -8.27 6.47 5.32
C HIS A 131 -9.52 7.32 5.58
N GLN A 132 -10.27 7.00 6.65
CA GLN A 132 -11.50 7.73 6.98
C GLN A 132 -11.21 9.21 7.25
N ILE A 133 -10.17 9.51 8.07
CA ILE A 133 -9.78 10.89 8.38
C ILE A 133 -9.35 11.64 7.11
N ALA A 134 -8.59 10.99 6.23
CA ALA A 134 -8.20 11.61 4.98
C ALA A 134 -9.42 12.00 4.14
N LEU A 135 -10.38 11.10 3.98
CA LEU A 135 -11.60 11.35 3.22
C LEU A 135 -12.50 12.42 3.85
N ASP A 136 -12.65 12.41 5.18
CA ASP A 136 -13.52 13.34 5.91
C ASP A 136 -12.96 14.78 5.94
N ASN A 137 -11.66 14.93 5.72
CA ASN A 137 -11.00 16.25 5.63
C ASN A 137 -10.71 16.66 4.16
N GLY A 138 -11.37 16.04 3.18
CA GLY A 138 -11.23 16.39 1.77
C GLY A 138 -9.88 16.02 1.14
N GLY A 139 -9.09 15.18 1.81
CA GLY A 139 -7.80 14.71 1.33
C GLY A 139 -7.89 13.53 0.39
N GLN A 140 -6.73 13.16 -0.16
CA GLN A 140 -6.58 12.02 -1.05
C GLN A 140 -5.96 10.83 -0.30
N THR A 141 -6.38 9.62 -0.68
CA THR A 141 -5.83 8.41 -0.05
C THR A 141 -5.63 7.29 -1.05
N ILE A 142 -4.60 6.47 -0.81
CA ILE A 142 -4.24 5.27 -1.60
C ILE A 142 -4.40 4.05 -0.69
N ALA A 143 -5.32 3.18 -1.05
CA ALA A 143 -5.49 1.89 -0.38
C ALA A 143 -4.73 0.81 -1.14
N VAL A 144 -3.77 0.17 -0.48
CA VAL A 144 -3.04 -0.98 -1.04
C VAL A 144 -3.66 -2.25 -0.48
N LEU A 145 -4.15 -3.14 -1.34
CA LEU A 145 -4.82 -4.37 -0.91
C LEU A 145 -3.87 -5.56 -0.88
N GLY A 146 -4.09 -6.49 0.05
CA GLY A 146 -3.45 -7.82 0.10
C GLY A 146 -4.37 -8.93 -0.44
N THR A 147 -5.43 -8.55 -1.16
CA THR A 147 -6.45 -9.42 -1.76
C THR A 147 -6.62 -9.07 -3.23
N GLY A 148 -7.37 -9.87 -3.97
CA GLY A 148 -7.81 -9.48 -5.31
C GLY A 148 -8.40 -8.07 -5.31
N ILE A 149 -8.17 -7.34 -6.41
CA ILE A 149 -8.52 -5.91 -6.51
C ILE A 149 -10.00 -5.62 -6.22
N ASP A 150 -10.90 -6.53 -6.53
CA ASP A 150 -12.34 -6.41 -6.31
C ASP A 150 -12.81 -6.91 -4.94
N LEU A 151 -11.90 -7.44 -4.13
CA LEU A 151 -12.21 -8.07 -2.85
C LEU A 151 -11.84 -7.16 -1.67
N CYS A 152 -12.84 -6.45 -1.13
CA CYS A 152 -12.66 -5.69 0.10
C CYS A 152 -12.50 -6.60 1.32
N TYR A 153 -11.37 -6.51 2.00
CA TYR A 153 -11.14 -7.18 3.27
C TYR A 153 -10.48 -6.24 4.29
N PRO A 154 -11.03 -6.13 5.52
CA PRO A 154 -12.25 -6.79 6.00
C PRO A 154 -13.53 -6.22 5.38
N LYS A 155 -14.59 -7.04 5.27
CA LYS A 155 -15.88 -6.65 4.65
C LYS A 155 -16.52 -5.42 5.28
N GLN A 156 -16.27 -5.17 6.57
CA GLN A 156 -16.77 -3.98 7.26
C GLN A 156 -16.31 -2.66 6.65
N ASN A 157 -15.19 -2.66 5.92
CA ASN A 157 -14.63 -1.49 5.25
C ASN A 157 -15.21 -1.25 3.83
N LEU A 158 -16.26 -1.99 3.42
CA LEU A 158 -16.78 -1.93 2.04
C LEU A 158 -17.26 -0.52 1.65
N ALA A 159 -17.91 0.20 2.55
CA ALA A 159 -18.36 1.57 2.27
C ALA A 159 -17.17 2.50 2.00
N MET A 160 -16.11 2.40 2.80
CA MET A 160 -14.87 3.16 2.61
C MET A 160 -14.13 2.73 1.34
N TYR A 161 -14.06 1.42 1.05
CA TYR A 161 -13.51 0.92 -0.20
C TYR A 161 -14.17 1.57 -1.42
N ASN A 162 -15.51 1.61 -1.45
CA ASN A 162 -16.26 2.25 -2.55
C ASN A 162 -15.97 3.75 -2.63
N LYS A 163 -15.92 4.45 -1.49
CA LYS A 163 -15.58 5.88 -1.44
C LYS A 163 -14.16 6.15 -1.96
N ILE A 164 -13.16 5.33 -1.59
CA ILE A 164 -11.80 5.44 -2.12
C ILE A 164 -11.75 5.13 -3.61
N LYS A 165 -12.50 4.13 -4.07
CA LYS A 165 -12.60 3.79 -5.50
C LYS A 165 -13.09 4.97 -6.34
N GLU A 166 -13.96 5.82 -5.81
CA GLU A 166 -14.53 6.99 -6.48
C GLU A 166 -13.64 8.24 -6.37
N SER A 167 -13.07 8.51 -5.21
CA SER A 167 -12.39 9.78 -4.91
C SER A 167 -10.89 9.67 -4.61
N GLY A 168 -10.32 8.47 -4.55
CA GLY A 168 -8.94 8.19 -4.23
C GLY A 168 -8.32 7.19 -5.21
N LEU A 169 -7.51 6.27 -4.68
CA LEU A 169 -6.89 5.20 -5.46
C LEU A 169 -6.87 3.89 -4.66
N ILE A 170 -7.32 2.82 -5.28
CA ILE A 170 -7.15 1.45 -4.78
C ILE A 170 -6.16 0.75 -5.70
N ILE A 171 -5.15 0.08 -5.14
CA ILE A 171 -4.21 -0.74 -5.88
C ILE A 171 -4.07 -2.13 -5.27
N SER A 172 -3.81 -3.10 -6.11
CA SER A 172 -3.46 -4.46 -5.73
C SER A 172 -2.50 -5.09 -6.73
N GLU A 173 -1.60 -5.94 -6.25
CA GLU A 173 -0.80 -6.84 -7.10
C GLU A 173 -1.63 -8.05 -7.57
N TYR A 174 -2.76 -8.30 -6.91
CA TYR A 174 -3.61 -9.47 -7.13
C TYR A 174 -4.80 -9.12 -8.01
N PRO A 175 -5.03 -9.86 -9.13
CA PRO A 175 -6.15 -9.61 -10.03
C PRO A 175 -7.50 -9.92 -9.38
N THR A 176 -8.58 -9.61 -10.13
CA THR A 176 -9.96 -10.02 -9.82
C THR A 176 -10.01 -11.51 -9.48
N ASP A 177 -10.93 -11.87 -8.57
CA ASP A 177 -11.17 -13.26 -8.12
C ASP A 177 -10.05 -13.91 -7.29
N THR A 178 -8.91 -13.24 -7.05
CA THR A 178 -7.91 -13.77 -6.11
C THR A 178 -8.48 -13.79 -4.70
N THR A 179 -8.53 -14.96 -4.10
CA THR A 179 -9.10 -15.20 -2.77
C THR A 179 -8.24 -14.59 -1.65
N ILE A 180 -8.75 -14.64 -0.42
CA ILE A 180 -8.01 -14.15 0.76
C ILE A 180 -6.93 -15.17 1.12
N ILE A 181 -5.68 -14.81 0.93
CA ILE A 181 -4.49 -15.60 1.29
C ILE A 181 -3.72 -14.82 2.36
N LYS A 182 -3.53 -15.42 3.54
CA LYS A 182 -2.91 -14.72 4.69
C LYS A 182 -1.51 -14.21 4.39
N GLU A 183 -0.74 -14.95 3.62
CA GLU A 183 0.63 -14.66 3.21
C GLU A 183 0.74 -13.43 2.29
N ASN A 184 -0.35 -13.05 1.62
CA ASN A 184 -0.37 -11.89 0.74
C ASN A 184 -0.33 -10.56 1.52
N PHE A 185 -0.84 -10.51 2.75
CA PHE A 185 -0.83 -9.27 3.55
C PHE A 185 0.60 -8.82 3.92
N PRO A 186 1.48 -9.67 4.46
CA PRO A 186 2.89 -9.32 4.65
C PRO A 186 3.60 -8.98 3.34
N LYS A 187 3.36 -9.75 2.26
CA LYS A 187 3.96 -9.49 0.94
C LYS A 187 3.57 -8.11 0.41
N ARG A 188 2.29 -7.71 0.54
CA ARG A 188 1.77 -6.41 0.13
C ARG A 188 2.48 -5.24 0.83
N ASN A 189 2.92 -5.42 2.08
CA ASN A 189 3.49 -4.33 2.88
C ASN A 189 4.73 -3.70 2.24
N ARG A 190 5.46 -4.42 1.37
CA ARG A 190 6.55 -3.83 0.59
C ARG A 190 6.10 -2.70 -0.33
N ILE A 191 4.86 -2.79 -0.85
CA ILE A 191 4.27 -1.74 -1.68
C ILE A 191 3.99 -0.50 -0.82
N LEU A 192 3.41 -0.69 0.38
CA LEU A 192 3.17 0.40 1.35
C LEU A 192 4.46 1.14 1.70
N ALA A 193 5.53 0.39 1.98
CA ALA A 193 6.83 0.95 2.34
C ALA A 193 7.50 1.68 1.17
N SER A 194 7.27 1.24 -0.06
CA SER A 194 7.97 1.78 -1.23
C SER A 194 7.37 3.07 -1.77
N ILE A 195 6.04 3.16 -1.84
CA ILE A 195 5.35 4.26 -2.53
C ILE A 195 5.21 5.55 -1.71
N CYS A 196 5.72 5.58 -0.48
CA CYS A 196 5.64 6.74 0.42
C CYS A 196 7.00 7.42 0.61
N ASP A 197 6.98 8.61 1.22
CA ASP A 197 8.17 9.37 1.60
C ASP A 197 8.60 9.06 3.04
N GLY A 198 7.71 8.47 3.85
CA GLY A 198 7.96 7.99 5.20
C GLY A 198 6.80 7.18 5.75
N VAL A 199 7.01 6.52 6.87
CA VAL A 199 6.01 5.66 7.52
C VAL A 199 5.70 6.20 8.92
N PHE A 200 4.44 6.54 9.16
CA PHE A 200 3.94 6.94 10.47
C PHE A 200 3.30 5.77 11.20
N VAL A 201 3.76 5.50 12.41
CA VAL A 201 3.34 4.41 13.30
C VAL A 201 2.75 5.00 14.57
N PRO A 202 1.45 5.31 14.61
CA PRO A 202 0.79 5.89 15.79
C PRO A 202 0.73 4.93 16.97
N GLU A 203 0.51 3.64 16.74
CA GLU A 203 0.51 2.60 17.76
C GLU A 203 0.77 1.24 17.14
N PHE A 204 1.66 0.45 17.74
CA PHE A 204 1.82 -0.94 17.33
C PHE A 204 2.29 -1.83 18.50
N LYS A 205 2.10 -3.14 18.32
CA LYS A 205 2.57 -4.17 19.25
C LYS A 205 3.71 -4.96 18.62
N VAL A 206 4.62 -5.45 19.45
CA VAL A 206 5.68 -6.38 19.01
C VAL A 206 5.06 -7.57 18.27
N ASN A 207 5.76 -8.10 17.28
CA ASN A 207 5.33 -9.24 16.45
C ASN A 207 4.02 -9.00 15.68
N SER A 208 3.75 -7.77 15.27
CA SER A 208 2.61 -7.40 14.44
C SER A 208 3.00 -7.18 12.97
N GLY A 209 1.99 -7.19 12.09
CA GLY A 209 2.18 -6.86 10.68
C GLY A 209 2.76 -5.46 10.44
N THR A 210 2.56 -4.53 11.37
CA THR A 210 3.14 -3.18 11.35
C THR A 210 4.68 -3.22 11.40
N GLY A 211 5.25 -4.08 12.25
CA GLY A 211 6.70 -4.26 12.33
C GLY A 211 7.33 -4.72 11.00
N ILE A 212 6.60 -5.51 10.21
CA ILE A 212 7.05 -5.93 8.87
C ILE A 212 7.15 -4.71 7.94
N THR A 213 6.14 -3.83 7.93
CA THR A 213 6.15 -2.61 7.12
C THR A 213 7.29 -1.68 7.54
N VAL A 214 7.50 -1.50 8.84
CA VAL A 214 8.61 -0.70 9.39
C VAL A 214 9.95 -1.25 8.91
N SER A 215 10.20 -2.55 9.07
CA SER A 215 11.44 -3.19 8.62
C SER A 215 11.69 -3.00 7.12
N MET A 216 10.65 -3.15 6.29
CA MET A 216 10.74 -2.93 4.85
C MET A 216 11.05 -1.47 4.51
N ALA A 217 10.44 -0.51 5.21
CA ALA A 217 10.69 0.90 5.00
C ALA A 217 12.11 1.31 5.39
N LEU A 218 12.61 0.79 6.51
CA LEU A 218 14.00 1.00 6.95
C LEU A 218 15.00 0.48 5.91
N ASN A 219 14.76 -0.70 5.33
CA ASN A 219 15.60 -1.26 4.27
C ASN A 219 15.62 -0.40 2.99
N LEU A 220 14.61 0.44 2.79
CA LEU A 220 14.52 1.40 1.69
C LEU A 220 15.02 2.80 2.08
N GLY A 221 15.61 2.97 3.28
CA GLY A 221 16.09 4.25 3.79
C GLY A 221 14.97 5.26 4.10
N LYS A 222 13.74 4.79 4.27
CA LYS A 222 12.60 5.68 4.57
C LYS A 222 12.56 6.02 6.08
N PRO A 223 12.28 7.27 6.44
CA PRO A 223 12.11 7.65 7.84
C PRO A 223 10.88 6.97 8.46
N ILE A 224 11.03 6.57 9.71
CA ILE A 224 9.93 6.03 10.52
C ILE A 224 9.58 7.06 11.57
N PHE A 225 8.32 7.43 11.63
CA PHE A 225 7.73 8.38 12.56
C PHE A 225 6.90 7.64 13.59
N CYS A 226 7.06 7.94 14.87
CA CYS A 226 6.43 7.17 15.92
C CYS A 226 5.99 8.07 17.08
N THR A 227 4.72 7.93 17.50
CA THR A 227 4.24 8.65 18.70
C THR A 227 4.74 7.95 19.98
N PRO A 228 5.14 8.71 21.01
CA PRO A 228 5.48 8.15 22.30
C PRO A 228 4.22 7.63 23.01
N HIS A 229 4.40 6.62 23.84
CA HIS A 229 3.32 6.01 24.64
C HIS A 229 3.69 5.92 26.11
N PRO A 230 2.71 5.86 27.04
CA PRO A 230 2.95 5.52 28.43
C PRO A 230 3.70 4.18 28.58
N ILE A 231 4.52 4.05 29.61
CA ILE A 231 5.44 2.89 29.81
C ILE A 231 4.68 1.57 29.94
N ASP A 232 3.49 1.59 30.50
CA ASP A 232 2.70 0.43 30.92
C ASP A 232 1.59 0.02 29.94
N ASN A 233 1.49 0.64 28.77
CA ASN A 233 0.39 0.37 27.83
C ASN A 233 0.62 -0.83 26.89
N GLY A 234 1.73 -1.53 27.01
CA GLY A 234 2.02 -2.76 26.23
C GLY A 234 2.26 -2.51 24.72
N THR A 235 2.57 -1.27 24.31
CA THR A 235 2.99 -0.94 22.94
C THR A 235 4.49 -1.06 22.76
N ALA A 236 4.94 -1.18 21.52
CA ALA A 236 6.36 -1.21 21.16
C ALA A 236 6.87 0.15 20.65
N ASN A 237 6.06 1.20 20.71
CA ASN A 237 6.37 2.52 20.18
C ASN A 237 7.65 3.10 20.78
N ASN A 238 7.78 3.09 22.12
CA ASN A 238 8.94 3.64 22.80
C ASN A 238 10.23 2.87 22.48
N SER A 239 10.15 1.56 22.24
CA SER A 239 11.29 0.78 21.77
C SER A 239 11.70 1.18 20.37
N LEU A 240 10.73 1.35 19.47
CA LEU A 240 10.98 1.79 18.10
C LEU A 240 11.64 3.19 18.05
N ILE A 241 11.24 4.11 18.93
CA ILE A 241 11.88 5.42 19.08
C ILE A 241 13.34 5.26 19.55
N LYS A 242 13.61 4.41 20.54
CA LYS A 242 14.98 4.12 21.01
C LYS A 242 15.84 3.47 19.92
N ASP A 243 15.24 2.71 19.03
CA ASP A 243 15.90 2.07 17.88
C ASP A 243 16.10 3.03 16.69
N GLY A 244 15.74 4.32 16.86
CA GLY A 244 16.03 5.38 15.88
C GLY A 244 14.83 5.88 15.08
N ALA A 245 13.61 5.47 15.40
CA ALA A 245 12.45 6.14 14.83
C ALA A 245 12.31 7.57 15.37
N ILE A 246 11.85 8.47 14.52
CA ILE A 246 11.66 9.87 14.84
C ILE A 246 10.43 10.01 15.74
N LEU A 247 10.62 10.59 16.92
CA LEU A 247 9.52 10.89 17.84
C LEU A 247 8.64 11.97 17.23
N VAL A 248 7.32 11.75 17.25
CA VAL A 248 6.31 12.65 16.68
C VAL A 248 5.29 13.03 17.76
N GLU A 249 5.15 14.31 18.01
CA GLU A 249 4.11 14.89 18.85
C GLU A 249 3.03 15.61 18.04
N ASN A 250 3.38 16.07 16.83
CA ASN A 250 2.47 16.76 15.89
C ASN A 250 2.92 16.54 14.44
N ALA A 251 2.10 16.97 13.48
CA ALA A 251 2.37 16.74 12.06
C ALA A 251 3.61 17.50 11.54
N ASN A 252 3.99 18.61 12.17
CA ASN A 252 5.16 19.39 11.74
C ASN A 252 6.46 18.61 11.92
N ASP A 253 6.53 17.68 12.87
CA ASP A 253 7.69 16.82 13.05
C ASP A 253 7.91 15.92 11.82
N ILE A 254 6.82 15.45 11.22
CA ILE A 254 6.85 14.65 9.98
C ILE A 254 7.17 15.53 8.78
N ILE A 255 6.48 16.67 8.66
CA ILE A 255 6.61 17.61 7.53
C ILE A 255 8.04 18.12 7.44
N PHE A 256 8.59 18.58 8.57
CA PHE A 256 9.96 19.10 8.65
C PHE A 256 10.99 18.07 8.18
N GLU A 257 10.89 16.85 8.65
CA GLU A 257 11.84 15.80 8.32
C GLU A 257 11.78 15.36 6.84
N ILE A 258 10.57 15.28 6.26
CA ILE A 258 10.40 14.90 4.86
C ILE A 258 10.84 16.04 3.92
N GLU A 259 10.51 17.29 4.24
CA GLU A 259 10.80 18.42 3.36
C GLU A 259 12.27 18.86 3.39
N ASN A 260 12.99 18.60 4.49
CA ASN A 260 14.43 18.94 4.60
C ASN A 260 15.35 17.81 4.07
N LYS A 261 14.84 16.63 3.73
CA LYS A 261 15.61 15.55 3.09
C LYS A 261 15.57 15.57 1.57
N ASN A 262 14.71 16.40 0.98
CA ASN A 262 14.57 16.63 -0.45
C ASN A 262 15.22 17.97 -0.83
#